data_2565146defaffbe9c095756c04229ba8
#
_entry.id   2565146defaffbe9c095756c04229ba8
#
_cell.length_a   1.000
_cell.length_b   1.000
_cell.length_c   1.000
_cell.angle_alpha   90.00
_cell.angle_beta   90.00
_cell.angle_gamma   90.00
#
_symmetry.space_group_name_H-M   'P 1'
#
loop_
_entity.id
_entity.type
_entity.pdbx_description
1 polymer ?
#
loop_
_entity_poly.entity_id
_entity_poly.type
_entity_poly.pdbx_seq_one_letter_code
_entity_poly.pdbx_strand_id
1 'polypeptide(L)'
;MPLLFLLAGVSARYALECHPAGEWFRSRTRKLLVPATIGLFVFQWMVGYFNTLVAAKAGTFDGMPGVAKYFMWAVSGTGPLWFIQDLWLFSLLLLLVRKLDGNGRFHELCGKIAGEKAGMVWILLLGILFWLGERTLVMNPRPESADGLYNLYKPLFYFIPFLMGYFIFARDEAQDKLGKAWIPLMCAAVASGALLVATTFGQDNTTPQYLSSPLNCLYGWMMCLAMMGWFKAMFDCTDRFSAYMTRSSFGLYIVHYLVIASLGYMMKYHTALPPVAIYLILTVAVFTLSPLLYEILRRIPFVRWCVLGEKRKTIK
;
A
#
# COMPACT_ATOMS: atom_id res chain seq x y z
N MET A 1 5.52 -0.23 -1.78
CA MET A 1 4.37 -1.00 -1.27
C MET A 1 4.66 -1.77 0.03
N PRO A 2 5.78 -2.48 0.23
CA PRO A 2 6.04 -3.24 1.47
C PRO A 2 5.89 -2.41 2.75
N LEU A 3 6.37 -1.16 2.76
CA LEU A 3 6.23 -0.25 3.91
C LEU A 3 4.76 -0.05 4.33
N LEU A 4 3.84 0.09 3.37
CA LEU A 4 2.41 0.29 3.67
C LEU A 4 1.81 -0.94 4.34
N PHE A 5 2.17 -2.15 3.89
CA PHE A 5 1.72 -3.39 4.53
C PHE A 5 2.31 -3.56 5.92
N LEU A 6 3.58 -3.20 6.11
CA LEU A 6 4.24 -3.22 7.40
C LEU A 6 3.55 -2.28 8.40
N LEU A 7 3.27 -1.02 8.01
CA LEU A 7 2.53 -0.06 8.83
C LEU A 7 1.08 -0.50 9.08
N ALA A 8 0.45 -1.17 8.11
CA ALA A 8 -0.89 -1.73 8.29
C ALA A 8 -0.89 -2.87 9.33
N GLY A 9 0.18 -3.67 9.38
CA GLY A 9 0.40 -4.67 10.42
C GLY A 9 0.55 -4.04 11.81
N VAL A 10 1.38 -3.00 11.92
CA VAL A 10 1.52 -2.21 13.17
C VAL A 10 0.17 -1.66 13.62
N SER A 11 -0.57 -1.02 12.72
CA SER A 11 -1.91 -0.49 13.01
C SER A 11 -2.91 -1.58 13.42
N ALA A 12 -2.82 -2.78 12.83
CA ALA A 12 -3.66 -3.91 13.18
C ALA A 12 -3.40 -4.40 14.62
N ARG A 13 -2.13 -4.37 15.07
CA ARG A 13 -1.74 -4.74 16.43
C ARG A 13 -2.41 -3.82 17.46
N TYR A 14 -2.18 -2.50 17.34
CA TYR A 14 -2.79 -1.53 18.26
C TYR A 14 -4.32 -1.59 18.26
N ALA A 15 -4.93 -1.78 17.09
CA ALA A 15 -6.38 -1.88 17.01
C ALA A 15 -6.95 -3.14 17.70
N LEU A 16 -6.22 -4.28 17.64
CA LEU A 16 -6.62 -5.53 18.27
C LEU A 16 -6.32 -5.59 19.77
N GLU A 17 -5.50 -4.69 20.29
CA GLU A 17 -5.34 -4.48 21.74
C GLU A 17 -6.51 -3.68 22.33
N CYS A 18 -7.09 -2.77 21.54
CA CYS A 18 -8.19 -1.91 21.98
C CYS A 18 -9.58 -2.50 21.72
N HIS A 19 -9.73 -3.46 20.82
CA HIS A 19 -11.03 -3.97 20.37
C HIS A 19 -11.07 -5.49 20.29
N PRO A 20 -12.21 -6.12 20.58
CA PRO A 20 -12.42 -7.54 20.34
C PRO A 20 -12.23 -7.91 18.86
N ALA A 21 -11.65 -9.08 18.59
CA ALA A 21 -11.31 -9.51 17.23
C ALA A 21 -12.51 -9.49 16.26
N GLY A 22 -13.71 -9.86 16.71
CA GLY A 22 -14.92 -9.86 15.89
C GLY A 22 -15.37 -8.45 15.50
N GLU A 23 -15.34 -7.49 16.43
CA GLU A 23 -15.68 -6.10 16.16
C GLU A 23 -14.66 -5.44 15.24
N TRP A 24 -13.39 -5.70 15.50
CA TRP A 24 -12.30 -5.23 14.66
C TRP A 24 -12.45 -5.73 13.22
N PHE A 25 -12.68 -7.03 13.02
CA PHE A 25 -12.84 -7.60 11.69
C PHE A 25 -14.08 -7.06 10.97
N ARG A 26 -15.21 -6.94 11.65
CA ARG A 26 -16.42 -6.33 11.09
C ARG A 26 -16.20 -4.87 10.67
N SER A 27 -15.45 -4.11 11.47
CA SER A 27 -15.08 -2.75 11.12
C SER A 27 -14.16 -2.70 9.91
N ARG A 28 -13.17 -3.59 9.84
CA ARG A 28 -12.25 -3.75 8.69
C ARG A 28 -13.00 -4.14 7.42
N THR A 29 -13.87 -5.14 7.50
CA THR A 29 -14.68 -5.57 6.35
C THR A 29 -15.45 -4.40 5.76
N ARG A 30 -16.12 -3.61 6.59
CA ARG A 30 -16.85 -2.44 6.10
C ARG A 30 -15.92 -1.40 5.48
N LYS A 31 -14.79 -1.08 6.15
CA LYS A 31 -13.86 -0.03 5.68
C LYS A 31 -13.09 -0.43 4.42
N LEU A 32 -12.79 -1.71 4.23
CA LEU A 32 -11.94 -2.16 3.12
C LEU A 32 -12.77 -2.78 2.00
N LEU A 33 -13.70 -3.69 2.33
CA LEU A 33 -14.43 -4.45 1.31
C LEU A 33 -15.51 -3.61 0.61
N VAL A 34 -16.21 -2.71 1.33
CA VAL A 34 -17.23 -1.86 0.72
C VAL A 34 -16.65 -0.93 -0.35
N PRO A 35 -15.58 -0.16 -0.09
CA PRO A 35 -14.92 0.62 -1.14
C PRO A 35 -14.34 -0.25 -2.27
N ALA A 36 -13.81 -1.42 -1.96
CA ALA A 36 -13.21 -2.32 -2.95
C ALA A 36 -14.23 -3.07 -3.83
N THR A 37 -15.51 -3.07 -3.47
CA THR A 37 -16.59 -3.71 -4.23
C THR A 37 -17.60 -2.68 -4.72
N ILE A 38 -18.42 -2.13 -3.83
CA ILE A 38 -19.45 -1.13 -4.18
C ILE A 38 -18.80 0.16 -4.71
N GLY A 39 -17.73 0.61 -4.07
CA GLY A 39 -16.98 1.81 -4.49
C GLY A 39 -16.37 1.68 -5.88
N LEU A 40 -16.08 0.45 -6.33
CA LEU A 40 -15.61 0.16 -7.67
C LEU A 40 -16.63 0.66 -8.72
N PHE A 41 -17.89 0.34 -8.53
CA PHE A 41 -18.96 0.74 -9.44
C PHE A 41 -19.41 2.19 -9.24
N VAL A 42 -19.34 2.73 -8.03
CA VAL A 42 -19.81 4.10 -7.73
C VAL A 42 -18.79 5.16 -8.13
N PHE A 43 -17.49 4.89 -7.95
CA PHE A 43 -16.44 5.90 -8.11
C PHE A 43 -15.31 5.48 -9.04
N GLN A 44 -14.80 4.26 -8.94
CA GLN A 44 -13.58 3.85 -9.63
C GLN A 44 -13.77 3.61 -11.13
N TRP A 45 -15.00 3.47 -11.62
CA TRP A 45 -15.27 3.43 -13.05
C TRP A 45 -14.72 4.67 -13.78
N MET A 46 -14.65 5.85 -13.11
CA MET A 46 -14.04 7.05 -13.68
C MET A 46 -12.53 6.86 -13.89
N VAL A 47 -11.85 6.23 -12.94
CA VAL A 47 -10.43 5.86 -13.08
C VAL A 47 -10.25 4.90 -14.24
N GLY A 48 -11.08 3.86 -14.32
CA GLY A 48 -11.04 2.89 -15.41
C GLY A 48 -11.32 3.52 -16.78
N TYR A 49 -12.22 4.50 -16.85
CA TYR A 49 -12.46 5.26 -18.08
C TYR A 49 -11.16 5.93 -18.57
N PHE A 50 -10.48 6.69 -17.72
CA PHE A 50 -9.20 7.32 -18.11
C PHE A 50 -8.11 6.30 -18.42
N ASN A 51 -8.00 5.21 -17.66
CA ASN A 51 -7.06 4.13 -17.93
C ASN A 51 -7.30 3.51 -19.32
N THR A 52 -8.55 3.27 -19.69
CA THR A 52 -8.87 2.71 -20.99
C THR A 52 -8.60 3.68 -22.12
N LEU A 53 -8.80 4.99 -21.94
CA LEU A 53 -8.43 6.01 -22.92
C LEU A 53 -6.92 6.07 -23.18
N VAL A 54 -6.10 5.77 -22.18
CA VAL A 54 -4.63 5.76 -22.30
C VAL A 54 -4.09 4.46 -22.89
N ALA A 55 -4.68 3.32 -22.54
CA ALA A 55 -4.16 1.98 -22.83
C ALA A 55 -4.82 1.33 -24.07
N ALA A 56 -6.07 1.64 -24.36
CA ALA A 56 -6.79 1.01 -25.45
C ALA A 56 -6.40 1.60 -26.82
N LYS A 57 -6.28 0.72 -27.82
CA LYS A 57 -6.18 1.15 -29.21
C LYS A 57 -7.49 1.77 -29.66
N ALA A 58 -7.42 2.72 -30.61
CA ALA A 58 -8.60 3.30 -31.22
C ALA A 58 -9.51 2.18 -31.79
N GLY A 59 -10.79 2.25 -31.49
CA GLY A 59 -11.76 1.24 -31.97
C GLY A 59 -11.97 0.02 -31.09
N THR A 60 -11.18 -0.18 -30.00
CA THR A 60 -11.31 -1.36 -29.12
C THR A 60 -12.71 -1.51 -28.52
N PHE A 61 -13.45 -0.42 -28.39
CA PHE A 61 -14.78 -0.39 -27.77
C PHE A 61 -15.91 -0.13 -28.76
N ASP A 62 -15.61 -0.10 -30.06
CA ASP A 62 -16.62 0.12 -31.09
C ASP A 62 -17.57 -1.07 -31.14
N GLY A 63 -18.88 -0.78 -31.20
CA GLY A 63 -19.91 -1.80 -31.19
C GLY A 63 -20.27 -2.42 -29.83
N MET A 64 -19.53 -2.11 -28.75
CA MET A 64 -19.89 -2.60 -27.40
C MET A 64 -21.11 -1.88 -26.83
N PRO A 65 -22.07 -2.61 -26.21
CA PRO A 65 -23.17 -2.01 -25.47
C PRO A 65 -22.69 -1.12 -24.33
N GLY A 66 -23.38 0.00 -24.06
CA GLY A 66 -22.98 0.95 -23.02
C GLY A 66 -22.81 0.33 -21.61
N VAL A 67 -23.69 -0.64 -21.30
CA VAL A 67 -23.62 -1.38 -20.03
C VAL A 67 -22.30 -2.19 -19.94
N ALA A 68 -21.90 -2.87 -21.01
CA ALA A 68 -20.66 -3.63 -21.04
C ALA A 68 -19.43 -2.71 -20.90
N LYS A 69 -19.44 -1.54 -21.57
CA LYS A 69 -18.38 -0.51 -21.40
C LYS A 69 -18.28 -0.06 -19.95
N TYR A 70 -19.40 0.22 -19.31
CA TYR A 70 -19.41 0.64 -17.89
C TYR A 70 -18.82 -0.42 -16.96
N PHE A 71 -19.21 -1.69 -17.09
CA PHE A 71 -18.65 -2.78 -16.30
C PHE A 71 -17.14 -2.92 -16.52
N MET A 72 -16.70 -2.81 -17.76
CA MET A 72 -15.28 -2.88 -18.09
C MET A 72 -14.48 -1.71 -17.49
N TRP A 73 -15.00 -0.49 -17.55
CA TRP A 73 -14.37 0.66 -16.87
C TRP A 73 -14.34 0.45 -15.35
N ALA A 74 -15.41 -0.06 -14.74
CA ALA A 74 -15.40 -0.35 -13.31
C ALA A 74 -14.29 -1.36 -12.96
N VAL A 75 -14.18 -2.47 -13.69
CA VAL A 75 -13.14 -3.48 -13.46
C VAL A 75 -11.74 -2.93 -13.75
N SER A 76 -11.56 -2.16 -14.82
CA SER A 76 -10.27 -1.50 -15.14
C SER A 76 -9.88 -0.44 -14.10
N GLY A 77 -10.85 0.09 -13.35
CA GLY A 77 -10.61 1.03 -12.25
C GLY A 77 -10.09 0.39 -10.96
N THR A 78 -9.90 -0.92 -10.90
CA THR A 78 -9.39 -1.63 -9.70
C THR A 78 -8.01 -1.14 -9.27
N GLY A 79 -7.21 -0.55 -10.18
CA GLY A 79 -5.85 -0.02 -9.98
C GLY A 79 -5.36 0.06 -8.53
N PRO A 80 -5.68 1.11 -7.75
CA PRO A 80 -5.20 1.23 -6.37
C PRO A 80 -5.92 0.33 -5.36
N LEU A 81 -7.10 -0.22 -5.69
CA LEU A 81 -7.92 -0.99 -4.75
C LEU A 81 -7.35 -2.35 -4.39
N TRP A 82 -6.45 -2.91 -5.20
CA TRP A 82 -5.82 -4.20 -4.91
C TRP A 82 -5.18 -4.23 -3.51
N PHE A 83 -4.52 -3.15 -3.12
CA PHE A 83 -3.91 -3.04 -1.79
C PHE A 83 -4.96 -3.17 -0.66
N ILE A 84 -6.14 -2.59 -0.87
CA ILE A 84 -7.24 -2.64 0.10
C ILE A 84 -7.84 -4.04 0.17
N GLN A 85 -7.93 -4.73 -0.97
CA GLN A 85 -8.40 -6.12 -1.06
C GLN A 85 -7.43 -7.06 -0.33
N ASP A 86 -6.13 -6.92 -0.56
CA ASP A 86 -5.10 -7.66 0.16
C ASP A 86 -5.12 -7.38 1.66
N LEU A 87 -5.30 -6.13 2.08
CA LEU A 87 -5.42 -5.80 3.50
C LEU A 87 -6.62 -6.46 4.17
N TRP A 88 -7.74 -6.60 3.46
CA TRP A 88 -8.88 -7.33 3.98
C TRP A 88 -8.57 -8.82 4.13
N LEU A 89 -7.97 -9.43 3.10
CA LEU A 89 -7.52 -10.82 3.14
C LEU A 89 -6.52 -11.05 4.28
N PHE A 90 -5.53 -10.16 4.44
CA PHE A 90 -4.54 -10.24 5.51
C PHE A 90 -5.14 -10.07 6.90
N SER A 91 -6.21 -9.29 7.02
CA SER A 91 -6.95 -9.19 8.27
C SER A 91 -7.61 -10.52 8.66
N LEU A 92 -8.15 -11.24 7.68
CA LEU A 92 -8.70 -12.59 7.89
C LEU A 92 -7.61 -13.60 8.26
N LEU A 93 -6.53 -13.63 7.48
CA LEU A 93 -5.40 -14.53 7.71
C LEU A 93 -4.70 -14.25 9.05
N LEU A 94 -4.61 -12.99 9.47
CA LEU A 94 -4.07 -12.63 10.78
C LEU A 94 -4.86 -13.24 11.92
N LEU A 95 -6.19 -13.22 11.85
CA LEU A 95 -7.03 -13.84 12.86
C LEU A 95 -6.83 -15.36 12.90
N LEU A 96 -6.62 -15.98 11.73
CA LEU A 96 -6.28 -17.41 11.64
C LEU A 96 -4.93 -17.69 12.30
N VAL A 97 -3.89 -16.92 11.97
CA VAL A 97 -2.54 -17.05 12.56
C VAL A 97 -2.61 -16.88 14.08
N ARG A 98 -3.34 -15.88 14.58
CA ARG A 98 -3.54 -15.70 16.04
C ARG A 98 -4.23 -16.88 16.70
N LYS A 99 -5.22 -17.48 16.03
CA LYS A 99 -5.91 -18.66 16.54
C LYS A 99 -4.99 -19.88 16.57
N LEU A 100 -4.13 -20.04 15.58
CA LEU A 100 -3.14 -21.12 15.54
C LEU A 100 -2.02 -20.92 16.57
N ASP A 101 -1.63 -19.67 16.85
CA ASP A 101 -0.67 -19.31 17.91
C ASP A 101 -1.35 -19.22 19.29
N GLY A 102 -2.32 -20.08 19.58
CA GLY A 102 -3.07 -20.07 20.83
C GLY A 102 -2.21 -20.13 22.10
N ASN A 103 -1.01 -20.71 22.01
CA ASN A 103 -0.03 -20.77 23.08
C ASN A 103 0.92 -19.56 23.13
N GLY A 104 0.82 -18.62 22.21
CA GLY A 104 1.67 -17.42 22.15
C GLY A 104 3.15 -17.65 21.82
N ARG A 105 3.53 -18.86 21.42
CA ARG A 105 4.94 -19.21 21.14
C ARG A 105 5.55 -18.40 20.01
N PHE A 106 4.79 -18.19 18.94
CA PHE A 106 5.23 -17.37 17.81
C PHE A 106 5.37 -15.91 18.22
N HIS A 107 4.42 -15.42 19.00
CA HIS A 107 4.47 -14.08 19.57
C HIS A 107 5.69 -13.86 20.47
N GLU A 108 6.04 -14.84 21.33
CA GLU A 108 7.24 -14.79 22.17
C GLU A 108 8.52 -14.84 21.34
N LEU A 109 8.59 -15.70 20.30
CA LEU A 109 9.74 -15.78 19.40
C LEU A 109 10.00 -14.43 18.72
N CYS A 110 8.96 -13.82 18.15
CA CYS A 110 9.05 -12.49 17.56
C CYS A 110 9.45 -11.42 18.60
N GLY A 111 9.00 -11.58 19.85
CA GLY A 111 9.40 -10.75 20.98
C GLY A 111 10.89 -10.81 21.30
N LYS A 112 11.52 -11.98 21.17
CA LYS A 112 12.96 -12.13 21.34
C LYS A 112 13.75 -11.39 20.26
N ILE A 113 13.26 -11.37 19.02
CA ILE A 113 13.89 -10.65 17.90
C ILE A 113 13.76 -9.12 18.07
N ALA A 114 12.63 -8.65 18.55
CA ALA A 114 12.35 -7.22 18.75
C ALA A 114 12.89 -6.68 20.08
N GLY A 115 13.00 -7.55 21.09
CA GLY A 115 13.24 -7.19 22.50
C GLY A 115 14.55 -6.42 22.72
N GLU A 116 14.66 -5.78 23.86
CA GLU A 116 15.75 -4.85 24.22
C GLU A 116 17.16 -5.47 24.10
N LYS A 117 17.28 -6.76 24.47
CA LYS A 117 18.53 -7.52 24.39
C LYS A 117 18.94 -7.92 22.96
N ALA A 118 17.99 -7.91 22.01
CA ALA A 118 18.28 -8.24 20.62
C ALA A 118 18.98 -7.07 19.93
N GLY A 119 20.12 -7.33 19.30
CA GLY A 119 20.84 -6.33 18.52
C GLY A 119 20.05 -5.91 17.26
N MET A 120 20.40 -4.75 16.70
CA MET A 120 19.87 -4.27 15.42
C MET A 120 20.07 -5.28 14.28
N VAL A 121 21.08 -6.13 14.40
CA VAL A 121 21.43 -7.18 13.43
C VAL A 121 20.25 -8.10 13.14
N TRP A 122 19.45 -8.47 14.15
CA TRP A 122 18.28 -9.33 13.95
C TRP A 122 17.21 -8.66 13.08
N ILE A 123 17.00 -7.36 13.25
CA ILE A 123 16.08 -6.57 12.41
C ILE A 123 16.59 -6.52 10.97
N LEU A 124 17.91 -6.34 10.78
CA LEU A 124 18.52 -6.35 9.45
C LEU A 124 18.40 -7.73 8.78
N LEU A 125 18.61 -8.82 9.53
CA LEU A 125 18.50 -10.19 9.03
C LEU A 125 17.09 -10.56 8.57
N LEU A 126 16.04 -9.90 9.05
CA LEU A 126 14.69 -10.07 8.51
C LEU A 126 14.61 -9.69 7.02
N GLY A 127 15.56 -8.91 6.50
CA GLY A 127 15.71 -8.65 5.08
C GLY A 127 15.99 -9.90 4.25
N ILE A 128 16.59 -10.94 4.84
CA ILE A 128 16.76 -12.24 4.18
C ILE A 128 15.41 -12.91 3.98
N LEU A 129 14.54 -12.89 4.99
CA LEU A 129 13.18 -13.42 4.88
C LEU A 129 12.36 -12.64 3.86
N PHE A 130 12.54 -11.32 3.81
CA PHE A 130 11.92 -10.46 2.81
C PHE A 130 12.37 -10.83 1.39
N TRP A 131 13.68 -11.00 1.17
CA TRP A 131 14.23 -11.44 -0.12
C TRP A 131 13.79 -12.85 -0.51
N LEU A 132 13.84 -13.81 0.41
CA LEU A 132 13.38 -15.17 0.18
C LEU A 132 11.88 -15.18 -0.21
N GLY A 133 11.07 -14.37 0.46
CA GLY A 133 9.65 -14.21 0.12
C GLY A 133 9.44 -13.71 -1.30
N GLU A 134 10.16 -12.67 -1.73
CA GLU A 134 10.09 -12.16 -3.11
C GLU A 134 10.54 -13.19 -4.13
N ARG A 135 11.56 -13.97 -3.80
CA ARG A 135 12.10 -14.98 -4.73
C ARG A 135 11.25 -16.26 -4.83
N THR A 136 10.60 -16.69 -3.74
CA THR A 136 9.92 -17.98 -3.69
C THR A 136 8.41 -17.89 -3.80
N LEU A 137 7.80 -16.81 -3.29
CA LEU A 137 6.35 -16.64 -3.23
C LEU A 137 5.81 -15.83 -4.41
N VAL A 138 6.67 -15.19 -5.18
CA VAL A 138 6.31 -14.52 -6.44
C VAL A 138 6.69 -15.45 -7.58
N MET A 139 5.70 -16.16 -8.11
CA MET A 139 5.89 -16.98 -9.31
C MET A 139 6.09 -16.08 -10.54
N ASN A 140 6.80 -16.54 -11.55
CA ASN A 140 6.92 -15.83 -12.83
C ASN A 140 5.53 -15.67 -13.45
N PRO A 141 5.02 -14.45 -13.61
CA PRO A 141 3.73 -14.27 -14.24
C PRO A 141 3.80 -14.75 -15.69
N ARG A 142 2.95 -15.69 -16.05
CA ARG A 142 2.65 -15.95 -17.46
C ARG A 142 1.53 -15.01 -17.85
N PRO A 143 1.72 -14.08 -18.82
CA PRO A 143 0.75 -13.04 -19.14
C PRO A 143 -0.64 -13.56 -19.54
N GLU A 144 -0.72 -14.81 -19.97
CA GLU A 144 -1.92 -15.43 -20.53
C GLU A 144 -2.65 -16.37 -19.54
N SER A 145 -2.13 -16.53 -18.32
CA SER A 145 -2.73 -17.43 -17.33
C SER A 145 -3.38 -16.69 -16.16
N ALA A 146 -4.38 -17.31 -15.53
CA ALA A 146 -4.98 -16.80 -14.29
C ALA A 146 -3.95 -16.58 -13.18
N ASP A 147 -2.86 -17.36 -13.19
CA ASP A 147 -1.73 -17.22 -12.28
C ASP A 147 -1.03 -15.86 -12.44
N GLY A 148 -1.04 -15.27 -13.64
CA GLY A 148 -0.47 -13.95 -13.90
C GLY A 148 -1.17 -12.83 -13.12
N LEU A 149 -2.49 -12.86 -13.01
CA LEU A 149 -3.25 -11.89 -12.23
C LEU A 149 -2.98 -12.03 -10.73
N TYR A 150 -2.90 -13.26 -10.23
CA TYR A 150 -2.59 -13.54 -8.83
C TYR A 150 -1.18 -13.03 -8.45
N ASN A 151 -0.20 -13.27 -9.31
CA ASN A 151 1.20 -12.86 -9.07
C ASN A 151 1.43 -11.37 -9.29
N LEU A 152 0.58 -10.68 -10.07
CA LEU A 152 0.68 -9.24 -10.28
C LEU A 152 0.61 -8.46 -8.95
N TYR A 153 -0.26 -8.89 -8.03
CA TYR A 153 -0.49 -8.23 -6.74
C TYR A 153 0.31 -8.84 -5.59
N LYS A 154 1.03 -9.93 -5.82
CA LYS A 154 1.97 -10.59 -4.88
C LYS A 154 1.42 -10.77 -3.45
N PRO A 155 0.20 -11.27 -3.23
CA PRO A 155 -0.42 -11.27 -1.91
C PRO A 155 0.37 -12.09 -0.89
N LEU A 156 0.93 -13.24 -1.26
CA LEU A 156 1.72 -14.07 -0.35
C LEU A 156 3.00 -13.36 0.10
N PHE A 157 3.67 -12.66 -0.80
CA PHE A 157 4.85 -11.88 -0.46
C PHE A 157 4.51 -10.72 0.49
N TYR A 158 3.48 -9.93 0.18
CA TYR A 158 3.12 -8.77 1.01
C TYR A 158 2.55 -9.15 2.38
N PHE A 159 2.09 -10.38 2.55
CA PHE A 159 1.69 -10.88 3.85
C PHE A 159 2.86 -10.98 4.83
N ILE A 160 4.10 -11.23 4.35
CA ILE A 160 5.30 -11.27 5.19
C ILE A 160 5.55 -9.92 5.90
N PRO A 161 5.74 -8.78 5.20
CA PRO A 161 5.91 -7.49 5.87
C PRO A 161 4.70 -7.10 6.73
N PHE A 162 3.48 -7.49 6.37
CA PHE A 162 2.31 -7.28 7.22
C PHE A 162 2.42 -8.02 8.56
N LEU A 163 2.84 -9.30 8.55
CA LEU A 163 3.08 -10.06 9.78
C LEU A 163 4.27 -9.50 10.58
N MET A 164 5.36 -9.11 9.92
CA MET A 164 6.49 -8.44 10.57
C MET A 164 6.02 -7.16 11.28
N GLY A 165 5.17 -6.36 10.63
CA GLY A 165 4.55 -5.18 11.22
C GLY A 165 3.81 -5.53 12.50
N TYR A 166 2.95 -6.54 12.46
CA TYR A 166 2.11 -6.94 13.58
C TYR A 166 2.91 -7.51 14.77
N PHE A 167 3.85 -8.42 14.52
CA PHE A 167 4.52 -9.18 15.57
C PHE A 167 5.83 -8.54 16.08
N ILE A 168 6.52 -7.77 15.22
CA ILE A 168 7.86 -7.24 15.50
C ILE A 168 7.83 -5.72 15.61
N PHE A 169 7.44 -5.02 14.55
CA PHE A 169 7.56 -3.56 14.48
C PHE A 169 6.45 -2.78 15.22
N ALA A 170 5.42 -3.46 15.70
CA ALA A 170 4.45 -2.85 16.61
C ALA A 170 4.99 -2.70 18.06
N ARG A 171 6.17 -3.21 18.36
CA ARG A 171 6.80 -3.10 19.68
C ARG A 171 7.63 -1.83 19.77
N ASP A 172 7.49 -1.12 20.88
CA ASP A 172 8.18 0.15 21.10
C ASP A 172 9.72 -0.03 21.06
N GLU A 173 10.23 -1.16 21.60
CA GLU A 173 11.65 -1.46 21.58
C GLU A 173 12.23 -1.55 20.15
N ALA A 174 11.47 -2.13 19.21
CA ALA A 174 11.89 -2.19 17.81
C ALA A 174 11.86 -0.81 17.16
N GLN A 175 10.81 -0.03 17.41
CA GLN A 175 10.68 1.33 16.89
C GLN A 175 11.75 2.27 17.42
N ASP A 176 12.07 2.18 18.72
CA ASP A 176 13.13 2.99 19.36
C ASP A 176 14.52 2.68 18.80
N LYS A 177 14.81 1.40 18.52
CA LYS A 177 16.06 1.01 17.86
C LYS A 177 16.16 1.63 16.46
N LEU A 178 15.09 1.57 15.68
CA LEU A 178 15.04 2.19 14.35
C LEU A 178 15.20 3.72 14.46
N GLY A 179 14.52 4.35 15.43
CA GLY A 179 14.63 5.79 15.69
C GLY A 179 16.03 6.22 16.06
N LYS A 180 16.76 5.44 16.89
CA LYS A 180 18.16 5.71 17.23
C LYS A 180 19.13 5.51 16.07
N ALA A 181 18.84 4.58 15.17
CA ALA A 181 19.69 4.20 14.04
C ALA A 181 19.24 4.79 12.69
N TRP A 182 18.35 5.79 12.68
CA TRP A 182 17.76 6.28 11.43
C TRP A 182 18.78 6.84 10.43
N ILE A 183 19.82 7.53 10.91
CA ILE A 183 20.87 8.11 10.06
C ILE A 183 21.66 7.02 9.31
N PRO A 184 22.30 6.04 10.01
CA PRO A 184 23.02 4.98 9.30
C PRO A 184 22.10 4.12 8.40
N LEU A 185 20.83 3.90 8.78
CA LEU A 185 19.87 3.21 7.94
C LEU A 185 19.56 4.00 6.65
N MET A 186 19.40 5.33 6.76
CA MET A 186 19.17 6.20 5.62
C MET A 186 20.39 6.24 4.69
N CYS A 187 21.60 6.35 5.25
CA CYS A 187 22.85 6.28 4.46
C CYS A 187 22.95 4.94 3.71
N ALA A 188 22.68 3.82 4.37
CA ALA A 188 22.69 2.50 3.74
C ALA A 188 21.60 2.34 2.66
N ALA A 189 20.40 2.89 2.90
CA ALA A 189 19.32 2.90 1.91
C ALA A 189 19.70 3.73 0.67
N VAL A 190 20.25 4.92 0.86
CA VAL A 190 20.69 5.78 -0.26
C VAL A 190 21.85 5.12 -1.01
N ALA A 191 22.84 4.57 -0.31
CA ALA A 191 23.98 3.90 -0.94
C ALA A 191 23.55 2.68 -1.75
N SER A 192 22.68 1.81 -1.20
CA SER A 192 22.13 0.66 -1.92
C SER A 192 21.25 1.08 -3.11
N GLY A 193 20.49 2.17 -2.98
CA GLY A 193 19.70 2.73 -4.06
C GLY A 193 20.57 3.31 -5.18
N ALA A 194 21.62 4.06 -4.85
CA ALA A 194 22.59 4.57 -5.81
C ALA A 194 23.29 3.45 -6.57
N LEU A 195 23.72 2.39 -5.85
CA LEU A 195 24.31 1.21 -6.46
C LEU A 195 23.31 0.49 -7.39
N LEU A 196 22.05 0.34 -6.96
CA LEU A 196 21.00 -0.24 -7.77
C LEU A 196 20.82 0.54 -9.08
N VAL A 197 20.69 1.87 -9.02
CA VAL A 197 20.56 2.71 -10.20
C VAL A 197 21.80 2.60 -11.10
N ALA A 198 23.00 2.67 -10.54
CA ALA A 198 24.25 2.58 -11.30
C ALA A 198 24.41 1.25 -12.05
N THR A 199 23.94 0.13 -11.45
CA THR A 199 24.06 -1.22 -12.04
C THR A 199 22.93 -1.57 -13.01
N THR A 200 21.76 -0.91 -12.90
CA THR A 200 20.56 -1.28 -13.67
C THR A 200 20.06 -0.14 -14.57
N PHE A 201 20.79 0.96 -14.66
CA PHE A 201 20.42 2.08 -15.51
C PHE A 201 20.30 1.65 -16.98
N GLY A 202 19.16 1.96 -17.60
CA GLY A 202 18.86 1.57 -18.98
C GLY A 202 18.42 0.11 -19.19
N GLN A 203 18.31 -0.70 -18.12
CA GLN A 203 17.77 -2.06 -18.19
C GLN A 203 16.25 -2.06 -17.96
N ASP A 204 15.60 -3.17 -18.36
CA ASP A 204 14.17 -3.38 -18.05
C ASP A 204 13.98 -3.74 -16.59
N ASN A 205 13.47 -2.80 -15.83
CA ASN A 205 13.23 -2.91 -14.39
C ASN A 205 11.91 -3.65 -14.05
N THR A 206 11.16 -4.13 -15.04
CA THR A 206 9.90 -4.84 -14.82
C THR A 206 10.08 -6.36 -14.80
N THR A 207 11.27 -6.86 -15.13
CA THR A 207 11.53 -8.29 -15.17
C THR A 207 11.49 -8.94 -13.78
N PRO A 208 10.97 -10.17 -13.66
CA PRO A 208 10.98 -10.90 -12.38
C PRO A 208 12.38 -11.06 -11.79
N GLN A 209 13.40 -11.21 -12.63
CA GLN A 209 14.81 -11.33 -12.22
C GLN A 209 15.29 -10.03 -11.54
N TYR A 210 14.93 -8.87 -12.10
CA TYR A 210 15.25 -7.59 -11.49
C TYR A 210 14.54 -7.41 -10.15
N LEU A 211 13.22 -7.67 -10.10
CA LEU A 211 12.41 -7.48 -8.89
C LEU A 211 12.86 -8.37 -7.74
N SER A 212 13.26 -9.62 -8.03
CA SER A 212 13.76 -10.59 -7.03
C SER A 212 15.28 -10.52 -6.80
N SER A 213 15.98 -9.54 -7.41
CA SER A 213 17.42 -9.40 -7.20
C SER A 213 17.74 -9.05 -5.74
N PRO A 214 18.83 -9.61 -5.16
CA PRO A 214 19.20 -9.33 -3.78
C PRO A 214 19.40 -7.82 -3.53
N LEU A 215 19.96 -7.08 -4.49
CA LEU A 215 20.22 -5.66 -4.37
C LEU A 215 18.92 -4.83 -4.33
N ASN A 216 17.93 -5.16 -5.19
CA ASN A 216 16.63 -4.51 -5.17
C ASN A 216 15.88 -4.76 -3.85
N CYS A 217 15.90 -6.00 -3.37
CA CYS A 217 15.28 -6.36 -2.10
C CYS A 217 15.99 -5.72 -0.90
N LEU A 218 17.33 -5.66 -0.94
CA LEU A 218 18.13 -4.95 0.09
C LEU A 218 17.78 -3.48 0.14
N TYR A 219 17.76 -2.79 -1.02
CA TYR A 219 17.34 -1.40 -1.11
C TYR A 219 15.92 -1.18 -0.54
N GLY A 220 14.98 -2.01 -0.97
CA GLY A 220 13.59 -1.94 -0.51
C GLY A 220 13.46 -2.13 1.00
N TRP A 221 14.17 -3.11 1.56
CA TRP A 221 14.19 -3.37 2.99
C TRP A 221 14.83 -2.24 3.79
N MET A 222 16.04 -1.81 3.39
CA MET A 222 16.76 -0.71 4.06
C MET A 222 15.94 0.59 4.00
N MET A 223 15.27 0.89 2.89
CA MET A 223 14.41 2.06 2.77
C MET A 223 13.20 1.97 3.70
N CYS A 224 12.56 0.80 3.83
CA CYS A 224 11.47 0.61 4.79
C CYS A 224 11.91 0.90 6.23
N LEU A 225 13.06 0.34 6.66
CA LEU A 225 13.60 0.55 8.00
C LEU A 225 14.01 2.02 8.22
N ALA A 226 14.68 2.61 7.24
CA ALA A 226 15.12 4.01 7.28
C ALA A 226 13.95 4.98 7.42
N MET A 227 12.89 4.78 6.63
CA MET A 227 11.68 5.60 6.70
C MET A 227 10.99 5.47 8.06
N MET A 228 10.81 4.25 8.56
CA MET A 228 10.22 4.03 9.90
C MET A 228 11.05 4.71 10.99
N GLY A 229 12.38 4.54 10.96
CA GLY A 229 13.29 5.15 11.93
C GLY A 229 13.27 6.68 11.85
N TRP A 230 13.28 7.24 10.65
CA TRP A 230 13.23 8.68 10.43
C TRP A 230 11.94 9.29 10.95
N PHE A 231 10.78 8.68 10.61
CA PHE A 231 9.49 9.16 11.11
C PHE A 231 9.39 9.05 12.63
N LYS A 232 9.88 7.95 13.24
CA LYS A 232 9.94 7.81 14.70
C LYS A 232 10.81 8.87 15.35
N ALA A 233 11.97 9.20 14.76
CA ALA A 233 12.91 10.17 15.33
C ALA A 233 12.46 11.63 15.18
N MET A 234 11.82 11.98 14.06
CA MET A 234 11.54 13.37 13.70
C MET A 234 10.08 13.78 13.84
N PHE A 235 9.14 12.82 13.75
CA PHE A 235 7.71 13.09 13.67
C PHE A 235 6.89 12.34 14.73
N ASP A 236 7.53 11.92 15.84
CA ASP A 236 6.84 11.29 16.97
C ASP A 236 6.11 12.35 17.81
N CYS A 237 5.27 13.14 17.14
CA CYS A 237 4.43 14.17 17.74
C CYS A 237 3.05 14.14 17.10
N THR A 238 2.04 14.50 17.90
CA THR A 238 0.66 14.60 17.42
C THR A 238 0.27 16.07 17.33
N ASP A 239 0.33 16.62 16.13
CA ASP A 239 -0.21 17.94 15.81
C ASP A 239 -1.53 17.84 15.03
N ARG A 240 -2.17 18.98 14.75
CA ARG A 240 -3.45 19.03 14.01
C ARG A 240 -3.30 18.50 12.58
N PHE A 241 -2.15 18.71 11.95
CA PHE A 241 -1.87 18.25 10.60
C PHE A 241 -1.69 16.74 10.54
N SER A 242 -0.85 16.17 11.41
CA SER A 242 -0.62 14.72 11.47
C SER A 242 -1.91 13.97 11.84
N ALA A 243 -2.71 14.49 12.75
CA ALA A 243 -4.02 13.94 13.10
C ALA A 243 -5.01 13.97 11.92
N TYR A 244 -5.01 15.04 11.11
CA TYR A 244 -5.81 15.12 9.89
C TYR A 244 -5.31 14.09 8.86
N MET A 245 -4.02 14.05 8.58
CA MET A 245 -3.42 13.12 7.59
C MET A 245 -3.66 11.66 7.97
N THR A 246 -3.51 11.31 9.24
CA THR A 246 -3.79 9.95 9.74
C THR A 246 -5.26 9.56 9.54
N ARG A 247 -6.19 10.48 9.83
CA ARG A 247 -7.62 10.21 9.67
C ARG A 247 -8.05 10.13 8.20
N SER A 248 -7.46 10.95 7.34
CA SER A 248 -7.82 11.06 5.92
C SER A 248 -7.03 10.13 5.01
N SER A 249 -5.91 9.55 5.48
CA SER A 249 -4.97 8.77 4.68
C SER A 249 -5.63 7.71 3.80
N PHE A 250 -6.59 6.96 4.36
CA PHE A 250 -7.31 5.93 3.62
C PHE A 250 -8.18 6.53 2.49
N GLY A 251 -8.88 7.61 2.76
CA GLY A 251 -9.69 8.29 1.74
C GLY A 251 -8.81 8.94 0.67
N LEU A 252 -7.72 9.58 1.06
CA LEU A 252 -6.73 10.14 0.14
C LEU A 252 -6.14 9.05 -0.76
N TYR A 253 -5.86 7.87 -0.20
CA TYR A 253 -5.39 6.72 -0.98
C TYR A 253 -6.40 6.28 -2.05
N ILE A 254 -7.70 6.36 -1.81
CA ILE A 254 -8.72 6.00 -2.80
C ILE A 254 -8.84 7.05 -3.91
N VAL A 255 -8.78 8.33 -3.56
CA VAL A 255 -9.11 9.42 -4.50
C VAL A 255 -7.92 9.93 -5.31
N HIS A 256 -6.67 9.79 -4.81
CA HIS A 256 -5.50 10.35 -5.48
C HIS A 256 -5.30 9.82 -6.90
N TYR A 257 -5.63 8.56 -7.12
CA TYR A 257 -5.40 7.93 -8.42
C TYR A 257 -6.34 8.47 -9.51
N LEU A 258 -7.56 8.92 -9.14
CA LEU A 258 -8.43 9.62 -10.09
C LEU A 258 -7.80 10.95 -10.54
N VAL A 259 -7.18 11.68 -9.62
CA VAL A 259 -6.46 12.93 -9.94
C VAL A 259 -5.29 12.64 -10.91
N ILE A 260 -4.50 11.61 -10.62
CA ILE A 260 -3.39 11.20 -11.50
C ILE A 260 -3.90 10.78 -12.87
N ALA A 261 -4.91 9.93 -12.95
CA ALA A 261 -5.41 9.38 -14.19
C ALA A 261 -6.02 10.47 -15.09
N SER A 262 -6.85 11.34 -14.51
CA SER A 262 -7.54 12.40 -15.26
C SER A 262 -6.57 13.48 -15.75
N LEU A 263 -5.74 14.02 -14.88
CA LEU A 263 -4.78 15.06 -15.25
C LEU A 263 -3.65 14.50 -16.12
N GLY A 264 -3.18 13.27 -15.84
CA GLY A 264 -2.17 12.59 -16.66
C GLY A 264 -2.65 12.39 -18.09
N TYR A 265 -3.91 11.98 -18.27
CA TYR A 265 -4.54 11.90 -19.59
C TYR A 265 -4.60 13.27 -20.28
N MET A 266 -5.11 14.28 -19.58
CA MET A 266 -5.21 15.63 -20.16
C MET A 266 -3.84 16.18 -20.59
N MET A 267 -2.82 16.03 -19.76
CA MET A 267 -1.49 16.53 -20.05
C MET A 267 -0.84 15.77 -21.21
N LYS A 268 -0.99 14.43 -21.25
CA LYS A 268 -0.39 13.60 -22.30
C LYS A 268 -0.94 13.93 -23.69
N TYR A 269 -2.25 14.19 -23.80
CA TYR A 269 -2.92 14.31 -25.10
C TYR A 269 -3.27 15.75 -25.50
N HIS A 270 -3.29 16.70 -24.57
CA HIS A 270 -3.71 18.07 -24.80
C HIS A 270 -2.63 19.13 -24.51
N THR A 271 -1.42 18.70 -24.12
CA THR A 271 -0.29 19.62 -23.90
C THR A 271 0.99 19.09 -24.54
N ALA A 272 1.88 20.01 -24.92
CA ALA A 272 3.22 19.68 -25.43
C ALA A 272 4.30 19.83 -24.32
N LEU A 273 3.94 19.64 -23.07
CA LEU A 273 4.86 19.80 -21.94
C LEU A 273 5.90 18.67 -21.88
N PRO A 274 7.15 18.96 -21.49
CA PRO A 274 8.16 17.93 -21.29
C PRO A 274 7.77 17.02 -20.10
N PRO A 275 8.17 15.73 -20.11
CA PRO A 275 7.80 14.76 -19.07
C PRO A 275 8.08 15.23 -17.64
N VAL A 276 9.22 15.90 -17.41
CA VAL A 276 9.59 16.42 -16.07
C VAL A 276 8.57 17.44 -15.56
N ALA A 277 8.11 18.37 -16.42
CA ALA A 277 7.10 19.35 -16.06
C ALA A 277 5.76 18.67 -15.72
N ILE A 278 5.38 17.63 -16.49
CA ILE A 278 4.17 16.84 -16.21
C ILE A 278 4.26 16.18 -14.84
N TYR A 279 5.39 15.56 -14.50
CA TYR A 279 5.57 14.95 -13.17
C TYR A 279 5.49 15.96 -12.02
N LEU A 280 6.11 17.14 -12.18
CA LEU A 280 6.05 18.18 -11.15
C LEU A 280 4.63 18.70 -10.95
N ILE A 281 3.92 19.00 -12.05
CA ILE A 281 2.52 19.47 -11.98
C ILE A 281 1.62 18.41 -11.37
N LEU A 282 1.75 17.14 -11.78
CA LEU A 282 0.97 16.03 -11.20
C LEU A 282 1.25 15.87 -9.70
N THR A 283 2.50 16.00 -9.28
CA THR A 283 2.86 15.92 -7.86
C THR A 283 2.15 17.00 -7.07
N VAL A 284 2.25 18.27 -7.49
CA VAL A 284 1.56 19.39 -6.82
C VAL A 284 0.04 19.17 -6.83
N ALA A 285 -0.51 18.78 -7.98
CA ALA A 285 -1.95 18.56 -8.14
C ALA A 285 -2.48 17.44 -7.22
N VAL A 286 -1.75 16.33 -7.07
CA VAL A 286 -2.16 15.24 -6.17
C VAL A 286 -2.22 15.71 -4.73
N PHE A 287 -1.21 16.46 -4.26
CA PHE A 287 -1.19 16.94 -2.87
C PHE A 287 -2.21 18.05 -2.59
N THR A 288 -2.69 18.75 -3.60
CA THR A 288 -3.69 19.83 -3.45
C THR A 288 -5.12 19.36 -3.75
N LEU A 289 -5.32 18.68 -4.88
CA LEU A 289 -6.66 18.29 -5.33
C LEU A 289 -7.20 17.05 -4.64
N SER A 290 -6.32 16.11 -4.23
CA SER A 290 -6.82 14.92 -3.53
C SER A 290 -7.45 15.22 -2.17
N PRO A 291 -6.86 16.06 -1.30
CA PRO A 291 -7.53 16.49 -0.08
C PRO A 291 -8.86 17.25 -0.33
N LEU A 292 -8.88 18.09 -1.35
CA LEU A 292 -10.10 18.82 -1.73
C LEU A 292 -11.20 17.85 -2.16
N LEU A 293 -10.87 16.90 -3.05
CA LEU A 293 -11.80 15.88 -3.52
C LEU A 293 -12.28 15.00 -2.37
N TYR A 294 -11.38 14.60 -1.47
CA TYR A 294 -11.74 13.83 -0.27
C TYR A 294 -12.76 14.58 0.60
N GLU A 295 -12.55 15.87 0.87
CA GLU A 295 -13.47 16.65 1.68
C GLU A 295 -14.84 16.84 1.01
N ILE A 296 -14.90 16.94 -0.33
CA ILE A 296 -16.15 16.97 -1.09
C ILE A 296 -16.90 15.64 -0.95
N LEU A 297 -16.23 14.52 -1.23
CA LEU A 297 -16.84 13.18 -1.19
C LEU A 297 -17.33 12.83 0.23
N ARG A 298 -16.59 13.25 1.26
CA ARG A 298 -16.94 13.03 2.66
C ARG A 298 -18.22 13.74 3.10
N ARG A 299 -18.60 14.82 2.43
CA ARG A 299 -19.84 15.57 2.73
C ARG A 299 -21.10 14.88 2.22
N ILE A 300 -20.98 14.03 1.18
CA ILE A 300 -22.10 13.31 0.57
C ILE A 300 -22.29 11.96 1.30
N PRO A 301 -23.36 11.76 2.07
CA PRO A 301 -23.50 10.59 2.96
C PRO A 301 -23.41 9.24 2.24
N PHE A 302 -24.04 9.11 1.07
CA PHE A 302 -24.02 7.89 0.28
C PHE A 302 -22.62 7.59 -0.26
N VAL A 303 -21.97 8.59 -0.89
CA VAL A 303 -20.63 8.46 -1.46
C VAL A 303 -19.61 8.18 -0.36
N ARG A 304 -19.70 8.86 0.79
CA ARG A 304 -18.84 8.60 1.95
C ARG A 304 -18.92 7.15 2.40
N TRP A 305 -20.11 6.56 2.44
CA TRP A 305 -20.27 5.17 2.84
C TRP A 305 -19.72 4.21 1.76
N CYS A 306 -20.08 4.40 0.48
CA CYS A 306 -19.66 3.53 -0.62
C CYS A 306 -18.17 3.63 -0.94
N VAL A 307 -17.58 4.84 -0.92
CA VAL A 307 -16.21 5.11 -1.38
C VAL A 307 -15.22 5.11 -0.22
N LEU A 308 -15.60 5.68 0.94
CA LEU A 308 -14.71 5.81 2.09
C LEU A 308 -14.98 4.78 3.20
N GLY A 309 -16.04 3.97 3.09
CA GLY A 309 -16.40 2.96 4.10
C GLY A 309 -16.77 3.55 5.48
N GLU A 310 -17.05 4.86 5.55
CA GLU A 310 -17.31 5.57 6.81
C GLU A 310 -18.80 5.64 7.12
N LYS A 311 -19.18 5.32 8.36
CA LYS A 311 -20.55 5.60 8.87
C LYS A 311 -20.70 7.07 9.22
N ARG A 312 -21.94 7.58 9.10
CA ARG A 312 -22.33 8.87 9.70
C ARG A 312 -22.10 8.78 11.21
N LYS A 313 -21.27 9.66 11.78
CA LYS A 313 -21.28 9.83 13.24
C LYS A 313 -22.66 10.35 13.61
N THR A 314 -23.45 9.55 14.29
CA THR A 314 -24.62 10.08 15.01
C THR A 314 -24.05 10.96 16.10
N ILE A 315 -24.23 12.26 15.98
CA ILE A 315 -23.95 13.22 17.06
C ILE A 315 -24.94 12.82 18.16
N LYS A 316 -24.43 12.21 19.22
CA LYS A 316 -25.18 12.06 20.47
C LYS A 316 -24.99 13.32 21.28
#